data_6e7e3dc7f681a4a03e069aaeb900160f
#
_entry.id   6e7e3dc7f681a4a03e069aaeb900160f
#
_cell.length_a   1.000
_cell.length_b   1.000
_cell.length_c   1.000
_cell.angle_alpha   90.00
_cell.angle_beta   90.00
_cell.angle_gamma   90.00
#
_symmetry.space_group_name_H-M   'P 1'
#
loop_
_entity.id
_entity.type
_entity.pdbx_description
1 polymer ?
#
loop_
_entity_poly.entity_id
_entity_poly.type
_entity_poly.pdbx_seq_one_letter_code
_entity_poly.pdbx_strand_id
1 'polypeptide(L)'
;MRRKITEAHLLLIITFAMYMGYQWLMQWIPLHDVMFHVIMGQVMLIFPGALWMLIRYRKNRPQLSERMLFTPISNANIKMAVAVIISAYPVVVILNRFSMFFVKNQVMEVMPYMMRMGYFPMLFVMAVMPAFNEEFLCRGILYGAYRQRAKTTGIWLSALAFGLFHLNFNQMLYAVYLGIVLALMVEATGSIYTSMLMHFLLNGFNVTMNFMANQRLIADAAVNQQQVTESV
;
A
#
# COMPACT_ATOMS: atom_id res chain seq x y z
N MET A 1 10.79 -24.50 -10.44
CA MET A 1 10.42 -23.92 -9.13
C MET A 1 11.53 -23.05 -8.53
N ARG A 2 12.76 -23.55 -8.31
CA ARG A 2 13.89 -22.73 -7.78
C ARG A 2 14.09 -21.41 -8.56
N ARG A 3 14.09 -21.43 -9.88
CA ARG A 3 14.23 -20.24 -10.73
C ARG A 3 13.18 -19.15 -10.43
N LYS A 4 11.91 -19.52 -10.18
CA LYS A 4 10.84 -18.54 -9.86
C LYS A 4 11.12 -17.83 -8.54
N ILE A 5 11.63 -18.54 -7.54
CA ILE A 5 12.00 -17.99 -6.23
C ILE A 5 13.21 -17.05 -6.34
N THR A 6 14.25 -17.49 -7.10
CA THR A 6 15.42 -16.63 -7.34
C THR A 6 15.06 -15.35 -8.07
N GLU A 7 14.19 -15.43 -9.11
CA GLU A 7 13.67 -14.25 -9.82
C GLU A 7 12.92 -13.29 -8.87
N ALA A 8 12.10 -13.83 -7.95
CA ALA A 8 11.37 -13.02 -6.98
C ALA A 8 12.32 -12.31 -5.98
N HIS A 9 13.35 -13.00 -5.50
CA HIS A 9 14.37 -12.39 -4.63
C HIS A 9 15.16 -11.29 -5.34
N LEU A 10 15.61 -11.54 -6.57
CA LEU A 10 16.32 -10.53 -7.36
C LEU A 10 15.44 -9.29 -7.59
N LEU A 11 14.17 -9.49 -7.95
CA LEU A 11 13.23 -8.39 -8.12
C LEU A 11 13.00 -7.62 -6.81
N LEU A 12 12.87 -8.33 -5.68
CA LEU A 12 12.73 -7.69 -4.38
C LEU A 12 13.95 -6.81 -4.06
N ILE A 13 15.17 -7.35 -4.23
CA ILE A 13 16.43 -6.65 -3.98
C ILE A 13 16.56 -5.43 -4.91
N ILE A 14 16.31 -5.61 -6.21
CA ILE A 14 16.39 -4.53 -7.19
C ILE A 14 15.37 -3.43 -6.86
N THR A 15 14.11 -3.81 -6.58
CA THR A 15 13.05 -2.85 -6.23
C THR A 15 13.42 -2.09 -4.96
N PHE A 16 13.89 -2.79 -3.93
CA PHE A 16 14.29 -2.16 -2.67
C PHE A 16 15.47 -1.21 -2.87
N ALA A 17 16.50 -1.63 -3.60
CA ALA A 17 17.67 -0.81 -3.91
C ALA A 17 17.30 0.45 -4.72
N MET A 18 16.45 0.30 -5.74
CA MET A 18 15.95 1.44 -6.52
C MET A 18 15.11 2.39 -5.68
N TYR A 19 14.22 1.87 -4.83
CA TYR A 19 13.38 2.67 -3.97
C TYR A 19 14.20 3.42 -2.92
N MET A 20 15.16 2.74 -2.26
CA MET A 20 16.10 3.34 -1.31
C MET A 20 17.01 4.39 -1.98
N GLY A 21 17.52 4.07 -3.16
CA GLY A 21 18.34 5.00 -3.96
C GLY A 21 17.57 6.26 -4.34
N TYR A 22 16.30 6.11 -4.74
CA TYR A 22 15.41 7.22 -5.00
C TYR A 22 15.20 8.08 -3.74
N GLN A 23 14.84 7.47 -2.61
CA GLN A 23 14.63 8.20 -1.35
C GLN A 23 15.89 8.93 -0.88
N TRP A 24 17.07 8.31 -1.04
CA TRP A 24 18.34 8.95 -0.73
C TRP A 24 18.65 10.13 -1.67
N LEU A 25 18.45 9.95 -2.98
CA LEU A 25 18.69 11.00 -3.97
C LEU A 25 17.79 12.25 -3.72
N MET A 26 16.54 12.00 -3.33
CA MET A 26 15.55 13.06 -3.09
C MET A 26 15.87 13.93 -1.87
N GLN A 27 16.71 13.49 -0.95
CA GLN A 27 17.19 14.33 0.16
C GLN A 27 18.08 15.49 -0.31
N TRP A 28 18.69 15.36 -1.49
CA TRP A 28 19.61 16.34 -2.05
C TRP A 28 18.96 17.25 -3.10
N ILE A 29 17.77 16.93 -3.54
CA ILE A 29 17.06 17.68 -4.56
C ILE A 29 15.90 18.42 -3.87
N PRO A 30 15.94 19.77 -3.82
CA PRO A 30 14.86 20.57 -3.23
C PRO A 30 13.63 20.52 -4.14
N LEU A 31 12.87 19.44 -4.08
CA LEU A 31 11.59 19.33 -4.75
C LEU A 31 10.50 19.86 -3.81
N HIS A 32 9.85 20.93 -4.23
CA HIS A 32 8.75 21.52 -3.47
C HIS A 32 7.42 20.78 -3.61
N ASP A 33 7.37 19.78 -4.51
CA ASP A 33 6.14 19.05 -4.81
C ASP A 33 6.11 17.66 -4.17
N VAL A 34 5.45 17.57 -3.01
CA VAL A 34 5.24 16.32 -2.26
C VAL A 34 4.48 15.29 -3.10
N MET A 35 3.55 15.71 -3.97
CA MET A 35 2.81 14.81 -4.85
C MET A 35 3.75 14.08 -5.82
N PHE A 36 4.67 14.84 -6.45
CA PHE A 36 5.67 14.25 -7.35
C PHE A 36 6.50 13.17 -6.63
N HIS A 37 6.92 13.42 -5.38
CA HIS A 37 7.67 12.45 -4.58
C HIS A 37 6.87 11.18 -4.32
N VAL A 38 5.62 11.31 -3.93
CA VAL A 38 4.77 10.14 -3.64
C VAL A 38 4.53 9.33 -4.90
N ILE A 39 4.20 9.99 -6.03
CA ILE A 39 3.99 9.31 -7.32
C ILE A 39 5.27 8.62 -7.80
N MET A 40 6.42 9.30 -7.76
CA MET A 40 7.69 8.70 -8.18
C MET A 40 8.10 7.53 -7.28
N GLY A 41 7.86 7.62 -5.97
CA GLY A 41 8.06 6.49 -5.07
C GLY A 41 7.24 5.27 -5.49
N GLN A 42 5.97 5.45 -5.82
CA GLN A 42 5.10 4.39 -6.34
C GLN A 42 5.58 3.84 -7.70
N VAL A 43 6.09 4.71 -8.58
CA VAL A 43 6.68 4.29 -9.86
C VAL A 43 7.93 3.43 -9.63
N MET A 44 8.84 3.85 -8.73
CA MET A 44 10.05 3.08 -8.40
C MET A 44 9.71 1.70 -7.81
N LEU A 45 8.62 1.61 -7.08
CA LEU A 45 8.16 0.36 -6.49
C LEU A 45 7.66 -0.65 -7.54
N ILE A 46 6.88 -0.19 -8.52
CA ILE A 46 6.28 -1.09 -9.53
C ILE A 46 7.19 -1.34 -10.73
N PHE A 47 8.04 -0.38 -11.11
CA PHE A 47 8.78 -0.40 -12.38
C PHE A 47 9.61 -1.67 -12.61
N PRO A 48 10.45 -2.18 -11.66
CA PRO A 48 11.24 -3.38 -11.89
C PRO A 48 10.37 -4.61 -12.12
N GLY A 49 9.29 -4.75 -11.35
CA GLY A 49 8.34 -5.85 -11.49
C GLY A 49 7.58 -5.81 -12.82
N ALA A 50 7.13 -4.63 -13.23
CA ALA A 50 6.43 -4.42 -14.50
C ALA A 50 7.36 -4.70 -15.70
N LEU A 51 8.59 -4.19 -15.66
CA LEU A 51 9.59 -4.43 -16.70
C LEU A 51 9.93 -5.92 -16.81
N TRP A 52 10.17 -6.60 -15.69
CA TRP A 52 10.37 -8.03 -15.64
C TRP A 52 9.19 -8.81 -16.24
N MET A 53 7.97 -8.41 -15.90
CA MET A 53 6.76 -9.02 -16.43
C MET A 53 6.69 -8.88 -17.96
N LEU A 54 6.93 -7.67 -18.48
CA LEU A 54 6.93 -7.39 -19.91
C LEU A 54 7.98 -8.25 -20.66
N ILE A 55 9.20 -8.32 -20.15
CA ILE A 55 10.28 -9.08 -20.77
C ILE A 55 10.00 -10.59 -20.70
N ARG A 56 9.61 -11.08 -19.53
CA ARG A 56 9.53 -12.51 -19.24
C ARG A 56 8.30 -13.19 -19.80
N TYR A 57 7.16 -12.49 -19.88
CA TYR A 57 5.86 -13.07 -20.19
C TYR A 57 5.18 -12.47 -21.44
N ARG A 58 5.87 -11.61 -22.21
CA ARG A 58 5.27 -11.01 -23.42
C ARG A 58 4.66 -12.02 -24.39
N LYS A 59 5.20 -13.25 -24.43
CA LYS A 59 4.75 -14.34 -25.32
C LYS A 59 3.87 -15.39 -24.62
N ASN A 60 3.70 -15.32 -23.29
CA ASN A 60 2.97 -16.33 -22.52
C ASN A 60 2.16 -15.70 -21.39
N ARG A 61 1.11 -14.99 -21.76
CA ARG A 61 0.18 -14.31 -20.81
C ARG A 61 -0.59 -15.27 -19.88
N PRO A 62 -1.03 -16.49 -20.30
CA PRO A 62 -1.69 -17.43 -19.40
C PRO A 62 -0.82 -17.83 -18.20
N GLN A 63 0.47 -18.13 -18.43
CA GLN A 63 1.40 -18.44 -17.34
C GLN A 63 1.61 -17.26 -16.38
N LEU A 64 1.55 -16.01 -16.88
CA LEU A 64 1.63 -14.84 -16.05
C LEU A 64 0.41 -14.75 -15.13
N SER A 65 -0.79 -14.88 -15.69
CA SER A 65 -2.05 -14.81 -14.94
C SER A 65 -2.08 -15.84 -13.80
N GLU A 66 -1.69 -17.08 -14.10
CA GLU A 66 -1.59 -18.15 -13.10
C GLU A 66 -0.57 -17.83 -12.01
N ARG A 67 0.62 -17.32 -12.38
CA ARG A 67 1.68 -16.98 -11.44
C ARG A 67 1.30 -15.83 -10.53
N MET A 68 0.68 -14.80 -11.09
CA MET A 68 0.31 -13.56 -10.41
C MET A 68 -1.06 -13.65 -9.72
N LEU A 69 -1.77 -14.76 -9.89
CA LEU A 69 -3.10 -14.97 -9.33
C LEU A 69 -4.14 -13.94 -9.80
N PHE A 70 -4.06 -13.55 -11.08
CA PHE A 70 -5.06 -12.69 -11.72
C PHE A 70 -6.34 -13.49 -12.03
N THR A 71 -6.98 -13.98 -10.98
CA THR A 71 -8.21 -14.77 -11.06
C THR A 71 -9.39 -13.87 -10.70
N PRO A 72 -10.46 -13.82 -11.50
CA PRO A 72 -11.67 -13.06 -11.17
C PRO A 72 -12.22 -13.46 -9.81
N ILE A 73 -12.80 -12.50 -9.09
CA ILE A 73 -13.38 -12.70 -7.77
C ILE A 73 -14.91 -12.82 -7.84
N SER A 74 -15.46 -13.69 -7.02
CA SER A 74 -16.91 -13.86 -6.87
C SER A 74 -17.49 -12.82 -5.90
N ASN A 75 -18.82 -12.63 -5.95
CA ASN A 75 -19.51 -11.78 -4.96
C ASN A 75 -19.32 -12.28 -3.53
N ALA A 76 -19.19 -13.60 -3.32
CA ALA A 76 -18.88 -14.17 -2.01
C ALA A 76 -17.48 -13.73 -1.53
N ASN A 77 -16.47 -13.74 -2.42
CA ASN A 77 -15.12 -13.30 -2.11
C ASN A 77 -15.08 -11.79 -1.78
N ILE A 78 -15.88 -10.97 -2.48
CA ILE A 78 -16.01 -9.53 -2.19
C ILE A 78 -16.58 -9.33 -0.78
N LYS A 79 -17.69 -9.99 -0.45
CA LYS A 79 -18.30 -9.90 0.90
C LYS A 79 -17.33 -10.36 2.00
N MET A 80 -16.60 -11.46 1.76
CA MET A 80 -15.58 -11.96 2.69
C MET A 80 -14.43 -10.96 2.85
N ALA A 81 -13.95 -10.35 1.76
CA ALA A 81 -12.89 -9.33 1.80
C ALA A 81 -13.31 -8.12 2.64
N VAL A 82 -14.54 -7.63 2.45
CA VAL A 82 -15.10 -6.53 3.24
C VAL A 82 -15.21 -6.89 4.72
N ALA A 83 -15.75 -8.06 5.04
CA ALA A 83 -15.89 -8.52 6.43
C ALA A 83 -14.54 -8.66 7.14
N VAL A 84 -13.56 -9.27 6.45
CA VAL A 84 -12.21 -9.48 7.01
C VAL A 84 -11.50 -8.16 7.23
N ILE A 85 -11.55 -7.20 6.28
CA ILE A 85 -10.85 -5.92 6.46
C ILE A 85 -11.47 -5.06 7.56
N ILE A 86 -12.80 -5.08 7.70
CA ILE A 86 -13.51 -4.42 8.82
C ILE A 86 -13.06 -5.03 10.15
N SER A 87 -12.98 -6.36 10.23
CA SER A 87 -12.56 -7.07 11.46
C SER A 87 -11.07 -6.86 11.77
N ALA A 88 -10.22 -6.69 10.77
CA ALA A 88 -8.79 -6.43 10.93
C ALA A 88 -8.49 -4.97 11.34
N TYR A 89 -9.36 -4.02 10.99
CA TYR A 89 -9.14 -2.60 11.19
C TYR A 89 -8.85 -2.19 12.66
N PRO A 90 -9.57 -2.67 13.67
CA PRO A 90 -9.27 -2.35 15.07
C PRO A 90 -7.83 -2.72 15.48
N VAL A 91 -7.33 -3.87 14.99
CA VAL A 91 -5.95 -4.30 15.27
C VAL A 91 -4.95 -3.37 14.59
N VAL A 92 -5.20 -2.95 13.35
CA VAL A 92 -4.38 -1.94 12.66
C VAL A 92 -4.31 -0.65 13.49
N VAL A 93 -5.44 -0.16 14.00
CA VAL A 93 -5.49 1.05 14.83
C VAL A 93 -4.70 0.88 16.13
N ILE A 94 -4.84 -0.26 16.81
CA ILE A 94 -4.10 -0.56 18.05
C ILE A 94 -2.59 -0.59 17.78
N LEU A 95 -2.16 -1.30 16.74
CA LEU A 95 -0.73 -1.42 16.37
C LEU A 95 -0.14 -0.06 15.95
N ASN A 96 -0.91 0.75 15.21
CA ASN A 96 -0.52 2.12 14.86
C ASN A 96 -0.34 2.99 16.11
N ARG A 97 -1.31 2.97 17.03
CA ARG A 97 -1.23 3.71 18.30
C ARG A 97 -0.07 3.25 19.16
N PHE A 98 0.15 1.95 19.26
CA PHE A 98 1.26 1.37 20.00
C PHE A 98 2.63 1.84 19.44
N SER A 99 2.82 1.79 18.13
CA SER A 99 4.07 2.23 17.52
C SER A 99 4.33 3.73 17.68
N MET A 100 3.30 4.56 17.81
CA MET A 100 3.43 6.01 18.06
C MET A 100 4.03 6.35 19.43
N PHE A 101 4.08 5.41 20.38
CA PHE A 101 4.83 5.61 21.63
C PHE A 101 6.35 5.68 21.40
N PHE A 102 6.84 5.10 20.31
CA PHE A 102 8.28 4.98 20.03
C PHE A 102 8.74 5.86 18.88
N VAL A 103 7.88 6.12 17.88
CA VAL A 103 8.22 6.86 16.67
C VAL A 103 7.08 7.72 16.18
N LYS A 104 7.41 8.86 15.56
CA LYS A 104 6.42 9.77 14.96
C LYS A 104 5.75 9.15 13.73
N ASN A 105 4.50 9.51 13.51
CA ASN A 105 3.78 9.11 12.30
C ASN A 105 4.10 10.08 11.16
N GLN A 106 5.00 9.67 10.26
CA GLN A 106 5.43 10.48 9.12
C GLN A 106 4.30 10.78 8.12
N VAL A 107 3.28 9.91 8.04
CA VAL A 107 2.12 10.16 7.16
C VAL A 107 1.37 11.42 7.60
N MET A 108 1.29 11.67 8.89
CA MET A 108 0.65 12.89 9.42
C MET A 108 1.40 14.16 9.02
N GLU A 109 2.71 14.11 8.82
CA GLU A 109 3.51 15.26 8.40
C GLU A 109 3.26 15.65 6.95
N VAL A 110 3.02 14.67 6.06
CA VAL A 110 2.74 14.92 4.63
C VAL A 110 1.26 15.14 4.33
N MET A 111 0.36 14.78 5.25
CA MET A 111 -1.08 14.83 5.07
C MET A 111 -1.60 16.23 4.66
N PRO A 112 -1.18 17.35 5.27
CA PRO A 112 -1.62 18.69 4.87
C PRO A 112 -1.30 19.03 3.41
N TYR A 113 -0.18 18.54 2.90
CA TYR A 113 0.20 18.74 1.48
C TYR A 113 -0.67 17.89 0.56
N MET A 114 -0.96 16.65 0.96
CA MET A 114 -1.83 15.76 0.18
C MET A 114 -3.26 16.30 0.09
N MET A 115 -3.78 16.90 1.15
CA MET A 115 -5.13 17.47 1.19
C MET A 115 -5.32 18.63 0.21
N ARG A 116 -4.26 19.40 -0.09
CA ARG A 116 -4.31 20.50 -1.08
C ARG A 116 -4.59 20.03 -2.50
N MET A 117 -4.32 18.75 -2.80
CA MET A 117 -4.60 18.16 -4.11
C MET A 117 -6.10 17.95 -4.39
N GLY A 118 -6.93 18.03 -3.34
CA GLY A 118 -8.32 17.64 -3.39
C GLY A 118 -8.53 16.13 -3.20
N TYR A 119 -9.79 15.76 -2.97
CA TYR A 119 -10.14 14.40 -2.55
C TYR A 119 -9.77 13.30 -3.57
N PHE A 120 -10.15 13.47 -4.84
CA PHE A 120 -9.97 12.42 -5.85
C PHE A 120 -8.50 12.13 -6.19
N PRO A 121 -7.63 13.14 -6.44
CA PRO A 121 -6.21 12.90 -6.62
C PRO A 121 -5.56 12.25 -5.38
N MET A 122 -5.89 12.70 -4.17
CA MET A 122 -5.41 12.15 -2.92
C MET A 122 -5.83 10.67 -2.78
N LEU A 123 -7.09 10.34 -3.05
CA LEU A 123 -7.61 8.96 -3.04
C LEU A 123 -6.87 8.08 -4.05
N PHE A 124 -6.63 8.58 -5.26
CA PHE A 124 -5.91 7.84 -6.29
C PHE A 124 -4.47 7.53 -5.87
N VAL A 125 -3.73 8.54 -5.41
CA VAL A 125 -2.31 8.41 -5.07
C VAL A 125 -2.08 7.63 -3.78
N MET A 126 -2.96 7.79 -2.78
CA MET A 126 -2.77 7.19 -1.46
C MET A 126 -3.56 5.89 -1.24
N ALA A 127 -4.52 5.55 -2.10
CA ALA A 127 -5.30 4.33 -1.95
C ALA A 127 -5.25 3.43 -3.19
N VAL A 128 -5.54 3.96 -4.39
CA VAL A 128 -5.62 3.13 -5.61
C VAL A 128 -4.23 2.66 -6.04
N MET A 129 -3.27 3.58 -6.18
CA MET A 129 -1.90 3.24 -6.61
C MET A 129 -1.22 2.25 -5.65
N PRO A 130 -1.17 2.48 -4.32
CA PRO A 130 -0.58 1.53 -3.39
C PRO A 130 -1.25 0.16 -3.42
N ALA A 131 -2.59 0.11 -3.42
CA ALA A 131 -3.34 -1.15 -3.46
C ALA A 131 -3.00 -1.98 -4.71
N PHE A 132 -2.70 -1.36 -5.84
CA PHE A 132 -2.26 -2.06 -7.04
C PHE A 132 -0.77 -2.41 -6.97
N ASN A 133 0.10 -1.43 -6.74
CA ASN A 133 1.56 -1.58 -6.88
C ASN A 133 2.15 -2.52 -5.83
N GLU A 134 1.75 -2.34 -4.58
CA GLU A 134 2.28 -3.10 -3.46
C GLU A 134 1.74 -4.53 -3.44
N GLU A 135 0.46 -4.73 -3.77
CA GLU A 135 -0.09 -6.07 -3.93
C GLU A 135 0.53 -6.81 -5.12
N PHE A 136 0.73 -6.11 -6.24
CA PHE A 136 1.43 -6.69 -7.40
C PHE A 136 2.81 -7.21 -7.01
N LEU A 137 3.61 -6.43 -6.29
CA LEU A 137 4.95 -6.82 -5.85
C LEU A 137 4.90 -7.92 -4.78
N CYS A 138 4.14 -7.70 -3.71
CA CYS A 138 4.17 -8.56 -2.53
C CYS A 138 3.37 -9.86 -2.75
N ARG A 139 2.16 -9.79 -3.34
CA ARG A 139 1.29 -10.98 -3.51
C ARG A 139 1.43 -11.60 -4.87
N GLY A 140 1.53 -10.79 -5.92
CA GLY A 140 1.74 -11.30 -7.26
C GLY A 140 3.12 -11.92 -7.45
N ILE A 141 4.18 -11.16 -7.23
CA ILE A 141 5.55 -11.62 -7.51
C ILE A 141 6.08 -12.49 -6.37
N LEU A 142 6.18 -11.95 -5.16
CA LEU A 142 6.88 -12.60 -4.07
C LEU A 142 6.09 -13.79 -3.52
N TYR A 143 4.88 -13.58 -3.04
CA TYR A 143 4.03 -14.67 -2.55
C TYR A 143 3.72 -15.69 -3.65
N GLY A 144 3.36 -15.24 -4.86
CA GLY A 144 3.10 -16.10 -6.01
C GLY A 144 4.27 -17.02 -6.42
N ALA A 145 5.52 -16.61 -6.13
CA ALA A 145 6.69 -17.46 -6.34
C ALA A 145 6.83 -18.55 -5.26
N TYR A 146 6.43 -18.26 -4.02
CA TYR A 146 6.61 -19.15 -2.88
C TYR A 146 5.45 -20.12 -2.65
N ARG A 147 4.20 -19.71 -2.92
CA ARG A 147 2.98 -20.45 -2.52
C ARG A 147 2.96 -21.93 -2.90
N GLN A 148 3.53 -22.28 -4.04
CA GLN A 148 3.56 -23.66 -4.55
C GLN A 148 4.53 -24.59 -3.77
N ARG A 149 5.45 -24.02 -2.99
CA ARG A 149 6.46 -24.77 -2.24
C ARG A 149 6.29 -24.66 -0.73
N ALA A 150 6.09 -23.47 -0.23
CA ALA A 150 6.08 -23.16 1.19
C ALA A 150 5.15 -21.96 1.42
N LYS A 151 3.84 -22.21 1.54
CA LYS A 151 2.81 -21.19 1.71
C LYS A 151 3.09 -20.28 2.90
N THR A 152 3.38 -20.88 4.05
CA THR A 152 3.67 -20.15 5.29
C THR A 152 4.88 -19.23 5.13
N THR A 153 5.98 -19.73 4.53
CA THR A 153 7.17 -18.92 4.25
C THR A 153 6.81 -17.76 3.30
N GLY A 154 6.00 -18.03 2.27
CA GLY A 154 5.54 -17.00 1.33
C GLY A 154 4.71 -15.92 2.00
N ILE A 155 3.79 -16.29 2.90
CA ILE A 155 2.99 -15.34 3.68
C ILE A 155 3.89 -14.43 4.52
N TRP A 156 4.81 -15.00 5.30
CA TRP A 156 5.70 -14.22 6.15
C TRP A 156 6.65 -13.33 5.37
N LEU A 157 7.31 -13.85 4.32
CA LEU A 157 8.24 -13.05 3.51
C LEU A 157 7.53 -11.91 2.78
N SER A 158 6.34 -12.16 2.22
CA SER A 158 5.60 -11.09 1.55
C SER A 158 5.07 -10.05 2.53
N ALA A 159 4.70 -10.45 3.75
CA ALA A 159 4.25 -9.53 4.80
C ALA A 159 5.42 -8.68 5.35
N LEU A 160 6.57 -9.30 5.60
CA LEU A 160 7.77 -8.58 6.05
C LEU A 160 8.26 -7.60 4.98
N ALA A 161 8.31 -8.02 3.72
CA ALA A 161 8.65 -7.14 2.60
C ALA A 161 7.69 -5.96 2.51
N PHE A 162 6.37 -6.21 2.63
CA PHE A 162 5.35 -5.19 2.65
C PHE A 162 5.56 -4.15 3.76
N GLY A 163 5.87 -4.58 4.98
CA GLY A 163 6.20 -3.68 6.09
C GLY A 163 7.49 -2.88 5.84
N LEU A 164 8.54 -3.53 5.33
CA LEU A 164 9.84 -2.89 5.08
C LEU A 164 9.77 -1.83 3.97
N PHE A 165 8.96 -2.03 2.93
CA PHE A 165 8.81 -1.05 1.85
C PHE A 165 8.20 0.29 2.30
N HIS A 166 7.54 0.33 3.46
CA HIS A 166 7.02 1.59 3.99
C HIS A 166 8.14 2.53 4.49
N LEU A 167 9.35 2.01 4.80
CA LEU A 167 10.51 2.78 5.34
C LEU A 167 10.13 3.67 6.54
N ASN A 168 9.05 3.34 7.21
CA ASN A 168 8.46 4.08 8.31
C ASN A 168 8.15 3.11 9.45
N PHE A 169 8.88 3.19 10.54
CA PHE A 169 8.75 2.29 11.68
C PHE A 169 7.35 2.34 12.32
N ASN A 170 6.66 3.49 12.28
CA ASN A 170 5.28 3.57 12.74
C ASN A 170 4.37 2.70 11.87
N GLN A 171 4.52 2.74 10.56
CA GLN A 171 3.71 1.96 9.65
C GLN A 171 4.11 0.48 9.62
N MET A 172 5.39 0.17 9.78
CA MET A 172 5.94 -1.18 9.61
C MET A 172 5.17 -2.24 10.43
N LEU A 173 4.87 -1.94 11.69
CA LEU A 173 4.25 -2.92 12.58
C LEU A 173 2.85 -3.34 12.11
N TYR A 174 1.98 -2.37 11.84
CA TYR A 174 0.64 -2.69 11.35
C TYR A 174 0.64 -3.15 9.89
N ALA A 175 1.61 -2.69 9.07
CA ALA A 175 1.76 -3.15 7.69
C ALA A 175 2.16 -4.63 7.62
N VAL A 176 3.06 -5.11 8.49
CA VAL A 176 3.36 -6.55 8.57
C VAL A 176 2.11 -7.35 8.94
N TYR A 177 1.35 -6.92 9.95
CA TYR A 177 0.09 -7.57 10.32
C TYR A 177 -0.90 -7.59 9.14
N LEU A 178 -1.14 -6.43 8.53
CA LEU A 178 -2.01 -6.32 7.36
C LEU A 178 -1.48 -7.20 6.22
N GLY A 179 -0.16 -7.22 6.04
CA GLY A 179 0.52 -8.06 5.07
C GLY A 179 0.19 -9.54 5.20
N ILE A 180 0.12 -10.05 6.41
CA ILE A 180 -0.28 -11.44 6.70
C ILE A 180 -1.76 -11.64 6.34
N VAL A 181 -2.65 -10.74 6.77
CA VAL A 181 -4.09 -10.83 6.50
C VAL A 181 -4.38 -10.84 4.99
N LEU A 182 -3.73 -9.94 4.24
CA LEU A 182 -3.87 -9.85 2.78
C LEU A 182 -3.35 -11.11 2.06
N ALA A 183 -2.21 -11.67 2.52
CA ALA A 183 -1.67 -12.91 1.95
C ALA A 183 -2.55 -14.13 2.25
N LEU A 184 -3.12 -14.22 3.46
CA LEU A 184 -4.09 -15.25 3.83
C LEU A 184 -5.36 -15.15 2.97
N MET A 185 -5.80 -13.94 2.66
CA MET A 185 -6.97 -13.72 1.82
C MET A 185 -6.71 -14.14 0.36
N VAL A 186 -5.52 -13.87 -0.17
CA VAL A 186 -5.11 -14.38 -1.48
C VAL A 186 -5.05 -15.92 -1.49
N GLU A 187 -4.56 -16.54 -0.42
CA GLU A 187 -4.54 -18.01 -0.31
C GLU A 187 -5.96 -18.60 -0.25
N ALA A 188 -6.87 -17.97 0.48
CA ALA A 188 -8.25 -18.43 0.62
C ALA A 188 -9.06 -18.31 -0.68
N THR A 189 -8.81 -17.25 -1.47
CA THR A 189 -9.60 -16.94 -2.67
C THR A 189 -8.93 -17.32 -3.98
N GLY A 190 -7.63 -17.56 -3.96
CA GLY A 190 -6.83 -17.77 -5.17
C GLY A 190 -6.69 -16.53 -6.05
N SER A 191 -7.01 -15.33 -5.54
CA SER A 191 -7.04 -14.10 -6.33
C SER A 191 -6.35 -12.94 -5.65
N ILE A 192 -5.44 -12.28 -6.37
CA ILE A 192 -4.79 -11.04 -5.93
C ILE A 192 -5.79 -9.87 -5.87
N TYR A 193 -6.86 -9.90 -6.65
CA TYR A 193 -7.85 -8.83 -6.64
C TYR A 193 -8.58 -8.70 -5.30
N THR A 194 -8.67 -9.78 -4.50
CA THR A 194 -9.21 -9.70 -3.15
C THR A 194 -8.31 -8.90 -2.20
N SER A 195 -7.01 -9.11 -2.26
CA SER A 195 -6.08 -8.31 -1.44
C SER A 195 -6.00 -6.86 -1.93
N MET A 196 -6.01 -6.62 -3.24
CA MET A 196 -6.09 -5.26 -3.81
C MET A 196 -7.34 -4.52 -3.33
N LEU A 197 -8.51 -5.19 -3.34
CA LEU A 197 -9.77 -4.63 -2.83
C LEU A 197 -9.66 -4.29 -1.34
N MET A 198 -9.18 -5.21 -0.52
CA MET A 198 -9.03 -4.99 0.93
C MET A 198 -8.07 -3.84 1.23
N HIS A 199 -6.94 -3.79 0.55
CA HIS A 199 -5.95 -2.73 0.69
C HIS A 199 -6.53 -1.37 0.28
N PHE A 200 -7.20 -1.31 -0.87
CA PHE A 200 -7.90 -0.11 -1.31
C PHE A 200 -8.97 0.35 -0.30
N LEU A 201 -9.78 -0.57 0.23
CA LEU A 201 -10.81 -0.23 1.22
C LEU A 201 -10.21 0.35 2.49
N LEU A 202 -9.11 -0.22 2.99
CA LEU A 202 -8.43 0.29 4.18
C LEU A 202 -7.87 1.69 3.95
N ASN A 203 -7.06 1.85 2.90
CA ASN A 203 -6.43 3.12 2.59
C ASN A 203 -7.46 4.18 2.19
N GLY A 204 -8.45 3.82 1.37
CA GLY A 204 -9.53 4.70 0.96
C GLY A 204 -10.38 5.18 2.14
N PHE A 205 -10.67 4.30 3.10
CA PHE A 205 -11.35 4.69 4.32
C PHE A 205 -10.52 5.71 5.11
N ASN A 206 -9.23 5.44 5.34
CA ASN A 206 -8.34 6.36 6.06
C ASN A 206 -8.22 7.72 5.34
N VAL A 207 -8.04 7.73 4.02
CA VAL A 207 -8.00 8.95 3.19
C VAL A 207 -9.29 9.75 3.36
N THR A 208 -10.44 9.09 3.23
CA THR A 208 -11.75 9.73 3.35
C THR A 208 -11.96 10.33 4.73
N MET A 209 -11.67 9.60 5.79
CA MET A 209 -11.83 10.07 7.17
C MET A 209 -10.92 11.27 7.48
N ASN A 210 -9.66 11.23 7.04
CA ASN A 210 -8.74 12.35 7.21
C ASN A 210 -9.18 13.59 6.43
N PHE A 211 -9.62 13.41 5.18
CA PHE A 211 -10.11 14.50 4.35
C PHE A 211 -11.36 15.16 4.98
N MET A 212 -12.33 14.36 5.40
CA MET A 212 -13.55 14.87 6.07
C MET A 212 -13.24 15.59 7.38
N ALA A 213 -12.32 15.05 8.19
CA ALA A 213 -11.91 15.70 9.45
C ALA A 213 -11.27 17.06 9.19
N ASN A 214 -10.40 17.16 8.17
CA ASN A 214 -9.78 18.43 7.78
C ASN A 214 -10.80 19.47 7.30
N GLN A 215 -11.79 19.06 6.49
CA GLN A 215 -12.85 19.95 6.02
C GLN A 215 -13.67 20.51 7.18
N ARG A 216 -13.96 19.71 8.21
CA ARG A 216 -14.65 20.18 9.42
C ARG A 216 -13.82 21.22 10.16
N LEU A 217 -12.52 20.97 10.36
CA LEU A 217 -11.63 21.93 11.03
C LEU A 217 -11.58 23.29 10.31
N ILE A 218 -11.55 23.28 8.97
CA ILE A 218 -11.58 24.53 8.18
C ILE A 218 -12.92 25.26 8.34
N ALA A 219 -14.03 24.54 8.32
CA ALA A 219 -15.37 25.13 8.50
C ALA A 219 -15.51 25.75 9.89
N ASP A 220 -15.10 25.04 10.94
CA ASP A 220 -15.17 25.53 12.33
C ASP A 220 -14.28 26.77 12.52
N ALA A 221 -13.10 26.80 11.92
CA ALA A 221 -12.22 27.97 11.96
C ALA A 221 -12.83 29.19 11.26
N ALA A 222 -13.52 29.00 10.13
CA ALA A 222 -14.19 30.08 9.41
C ALA A 222 -15.36 30.67 10.23
N VAL A 223 -16.17 29.82 10.86
CA VAL A 223 -17.26 30.27 11.75
C VAL A 223 -16.74 31.08 12.94
N ASN A 224 -15.67 30.60 13.59
CA ASN A 224 -15.07 31.33 14.72
C ASN A 224 -14.52 32.70 14.30
N GLN A 225 -13.92 32.82 13.11
CA GLN A 225 -13.45 34.12 12.59
C GLN A 225 -14.59 35.08 12.34
N GLN A 226 -15.72 34.63 11.77
CA GLN A 226 -16.89 35.48 11.58
C GLN A 226 -17.44 36.02 12.91
N GLN A 227 -17.58 35.15 13.91
CA GLN A 227 -18.07 35.55 15.24
C GLN A 227 -17.19 36.63 15.91
N VAL A 228 -15.86 36.50 15.74
CA VAL A 228 -14.91 37.52 16.27
C VAL A 228 -15.08 38.85 15.55
N THR A 229 -15.28 38.84 14.22
CA THR A 229 -15.43 40.04 13.41
C THR A 229 -16.76 40.76 13.68
N GLU A 230 -17.83 40.03 14.00
CA GLU A 230 -19.15 40.58 14.34
C GLU A 230 -19.24 41.10 15.79
N SER A 231 -18.27 40.76 16.64
CA SER A 231 -18.22 41.17 18.07
C SER A 231 -17.36 42.41 18.31
N VAL A 232 -16.70 42.95 17.28
CA VAL A 232 -15.88 44.18 17.27
C VAL A 232 -16.62 45.32 16.57
#